data_5beec1973dd777d92e4507eaf8333005
#
_entry.id   5beec1973dd777d92e4507eaf8333005
#
_cell.length_a   1.000
_cell.length_b   1.000
_cell.length_c   1.000
_cell.angle_alpha   90.00
_cell.angle_beta   90.00
_cell.angle_gamma   90.00
#
_symmetry.space_group_name_H-M   'P 1'
#
loop_
_entity.id
_entity.type
_entity.pdbx_description
1 polymer ?
#
loop_
_entity_poly.entity_id
_entity_poly.type
_entity_poly.pdbx_seq_one_letter_code
_entity_poly.pdbx_strand_id
1 'polypeptide(L)'
;MKYKICVMKNAFYAQSGGVTSVINSSAYGVLSQIKESAPESKIFASKNGIVGLLENELYDMQKTKKPLELLLESPAGMFGSCRYKLPGLEDEDFYKSLFAQLEKYEIKYFFYNGGNDSADTCLKVSQAAKNFGYDLNAIAVPKTIDNDLAVTDNCPGFGSVAKYIATSAKEASLDIKSMCKTSTKVFILEVMGRHAEIGRAHV
;
A
#
# COMPACT_ATOMS: atom_id res chain seq x y z
N MET A 1 19.71 31.79 -16.77
CA MET A 1 19.74 31.02 -15.52
C MET A 1 19.42 29.56 -15.88
N LYS A 2 20.44 28.70 -16.01
CA LYS A 2 20.23 27.28 -16.35
C LYS A 2 19.67 26.60 -15.11
N TYR A 3 18.39 26.22 -15.09
CA TYR A 3 17.85 25.30 -14.11
C TYR A 3 18.66 24.01 -14.25
N LYS A 4 19.41 23.67 -13.21
CA LYS A 4 19.93 22.30 -13.03
C LYS A 4 18.71 21.41 -12.95
N ILE A 5 18.42 20.67 -14.01
CA ILE A 5 17.45 19.57 -13.99
C ILE A 5 17.99 18.65 -12.90
N CYS A 6 17.30 18.64 -11.75
CA CYS A 6 17.60 17.70 -10.69
C CYS A 6 17.27 16.32 -11.27
N VAL A 7 18.30 15.58 -11.70
CA VAL A 7 18.12 14.21 -12.18
C VAL A 7 17.45 13.46 -11.02
N MET A 8 16.18 13.13 -11.17
CA MET A 8 15.48 12.33 -10.19
C MET A 8 16.22 11.00 -10.08
N LYS A 9 16.69 10.69 -8.87
CA LYS A 9 17.21 9.37 -8.56
C LYS A 9 16.06 8.36 -8.56
N ASN A 10 16.37 7.08 -8.43
CA ASN A 10 15.41 6.00 -8.55
C ASN A 10 14.33 6.03 -7.48
N ALA A 11 13.21 5.40 -7.78
CA ALA A 11 12.09 5.26 -6.89
C ALA A 11 11.92 3.81 -6.42
N PHE A 12 11.53 3.65 -5.17
CA PHE A 12 11.12 2.39 -4.55
C PHE A 12 9.62 2.44 -4.29
N TYR A 13 8.92 1.34 -4.56
CA TYR A 13 7.51 1.15 -4.25
C TYR A 13 7.29 -0.18 -3.54
N ALA A 14 6.47 -0.19 -2.49
CA ALA A 14 6.06 -1.41 -1.81
C ALA A 14 4.63 -1.34 -1.27
N GLN A 15 3.98 -2.50 -1.17
CA GLN A 15 2.66 -2.69 -0.58
C GLN A 15 2.79 -3.31 0.81
N SER A 16 1.96 -2.90 1.77
CA SER A 16 2.05 -3.35 3.16
C SER A 16 0.69 -3.52 3.82
N GLY A 17 0.61 -4.49 4.74
CA GLY A 17 -0.59 -4.81 5.50
C GLY A 17 -1.62 -5.61 4.71
N GLY A 18 -2.87 -5.61 5.16
CA GLY A 18 -3.98 -6.23 4.44
C GLY A 18 -4.20 -5.57 3.09
N VAL A 19 -4.43 -6.35 2.04
CA VAL A 19 -4.68 -5.83 0.71
C VAL A 19 -6.14 -5.44 0.53
N THR A 20 -6.40 -4.43 -0.30
CA THR A 20 -7.73 -4.01 -0.73
C THR A 20 -7.88 -4.16 -2.23
N SER A 21 -9.11 -4.09 -2.74
CA SER A 21 -9.38 -4.17 -4.17
C SER A 21 -8.73 -3.03 -4.98
N VAL A 22 -8.36 -1.92 -4.33
CA VAL A 22 -7.81 -0.73 -5.00
C VAL A 22 -6.32 -0.51 -4.78
N ILE A 23 -5.63 -1.42 -4.05
CA ILE A 23 -4.20 -1.22 -3.74
C ILE A 23 -3.34 -1.19 -5.01
N ASN A 24 -3.70 -1.97 -6.01
CA ASN A 24 -3.02 -1.97 -7.30
C ASN A 24 -3.33 -0.72 -8.13
N SER A 25 -4.52 -0.13 -7.98
CA SER A 25 -4.84 1.16 -8.63
C SER A 25 -3.98 2.29 -8.07
N SER A 26 -3.73 2.29 -6.75
CA SER A 26 -2.77 3.21 -6.12
C SER A 26 -1.35 2.98 -6.63
N ALA A 27 -0.95 1.70 -6.79
CA ALA A 27 0.33 1.35 -7.42
C ALA A 27 0.43 1.89 -8.84
N TYR A 28 -0.60 1.69 -9.66
CA TYR A 28 -0.67 2.22 -11.01
C TYR A 28 -0.47 3.75 -11.02
N GLY A 29 -1.20 4.47 -10.17
CA GLY A 29 -1.08 5.94 -10.08
C GLY A 29 0.35 6.40 -9.75
N VAL A 30 1.00 5.77 -8.77
CA VAL A 30 2.39 6.09 -8.39
C VAL A 30 3.35 5.77 -9.54
N LEU A 31 3.29 4.55 -10.08
CA LEU A 31 4.24 4.08 -11.08
C LEU A 31 4.10 4.83 -12.42
N SER A 32 2.86 5.10 -12.86
CA SER A 32 2.59 5.86 -14.08
C SER A 32 3.05 7.32 -13.94
N GLN A 33 2.77 7.96 -12.79
CA GLN A 33 3.19 9.34 -12.56
C GLN A 33 4.71 9.48 -12.53
N ILE A 34 5.45 8.52 -11.94
CA ILE A 34 6.91 8.52 -11.96
C ILE A 34 7.44 8.37 -13.39
N LYS A 35 6.87 7.44 -14.17
CA LYS A 35 7.27 7.26 -15.57
C LYS A 35 7.05 8.50 -16.42
N GLU A 36 5.98 9.23 -16.17
CA GLU A 36 5.65 10.47 -16.88
C GLU A 36 6.58 11.62 -16.47
N SER A 37 6.73 11.83 -15.14
CA SER A 37 7.45 12.99 -14.60
C SER A 37 8.97 12.82 -14.60
N ALA A 38 9.46 11.59 -14.59
CA ALA A 38 10.89 11.25 -14.50
C ALA A 38 11.24 10.00 -15.32
N PRO A 39 11.13 10.05 -16.65
CA PRO A 39 11.30 8.89 -17.53
C PRO A 39 12.67 8.22 -17.42
N GLU A 40 13.70 8.96 -17.01
CA GLU A 40 15.07 8.45 -16.81
C GLU A 40 15.24 7.70 -15.46
N SER A 41 14.30 7.86 -14.53
CA SER A 41 14.38 7.22 -13.22
C SER A 41 13.96 5.77 -13.30
N LYS A 42 14.74 4.88 -12.67
CA LYS A 42 14.31 3.49 -12.48
C LYS A 42 13.31 3.37 -11.33
N ILE A 43 12.40 2.45 -11.48
CA ILE A 43 11.40 2.13 -10.46
C ILE A 43 11.60 0.69 -10.03
N PHE A 44 11.82 0.49 -8.74
CA PHE A 44 11.97 -0.82 -8.12
C PHE A 44 10.74 -1.11 -7.25
N ALA A 45 9.93 -2.07 -7.65
CA ALA A 45 8.80 -2.52 -6.86
C ALA A 45 9.21 -3.73 -6.01
N SER A 46 8.97 -3.65 -4.71
CA SER A 46 9.40 -4.70 -3.77
C SER A 46 8.40 -5.84 -3.71
N LYS A 47 8.90 -7.05 -3.72
CA LYS A 47 8.13 -8.25 -3.46
C LYS A 47 7.88 -8.38 -1.96
N ASN A 48 6.62 -8.54 -1.56
CA ASN A 48 6.23 -8.68 -0.16
C ASN A 48 6.67 -7.52 0.77
N GLY A 49 6.44 -6.29 0.33
CA GLY A 49 6.65 -5.11 1.17
C GLY A 49 8.10 -4.80 1.49
N ILE A 50 8.39 -4.35 2.72
CA ILE A 50 9.76 -4.01 3.14
C ILE A 50 10.68 -5.25 3.19
N VAL A 51 10.11 -6.43 3.38
CA VAL A 51 10.87 -7.69 3.44
C VAL A 51 11.63 -7.91 2.13
N GLY A 52 10.98 -7.70 0.98
CA GLY A 52 11.64 -7.84 -0.30
C GLY A 52 12.82 -6.87 -0.51
N LEU A 53 12.79 -5.67 0.09
CA LEU A 53 13.95 -4.77 0.08
C LEU A 53 15.09 -5.36 0.91
N LEU A 54 14.80 -5.87 2.09
CA LEU A 54 15.80 -6.47 3.00
C LEU A 54 16.42 -7.74 2.40
N GLU A 55 15.62 -8.54 1.70
CA GLU A 55 16.03 -9.79 1.04
C GLU A 55 16.54 -9.59 -0.39
N ASN A 56 16.56 -8.33 -0.87
CA ASN A 56 16.99 -7.98 -2.22
C ASN A 56 16.11 -8.61 -3.33
N GLU A 57 14.81 -8.78 -3.05
CA GLU A 57 13.81 -9.26 -3.99
C GLU A 57 12.99 -8.11 -4.57
N LEU A 58 13.52 -7.44 -5.60
CA LEU A 58 12.91 -6.29 -6.24
C LEU A 58 12.61 -6.56 -7.73
N TYR A 59 11.46 -6.09 -8.17
CA TYR A 59 11.11 -6.04 -9.59
C TYR A 59 11.61 -4.73 -10.20
N ASP A 60 12.47 -4.81 -11.20
CA ASP A 60 12.83 -3.66 -12.02
C ASP A 60 11.72 -3.40 -13.05
N MET A 61 10.96 -2.34 -12.82
CA MET A 61 9.76 -2.01 -13.61
C MET A 61 10.08 -1.56 -15.05
N GLN A 62 11.33 -1.22 -15.37
CA GLN A 62 11.76 -0.97 -16.75
C GLN A 62 11.88 -2.26 -17.55
N LYS A 63 12.15 -3.36 -16.90
CA LYS A 63 12.28 -4.68 -17.54
C LYS A 63 10.96 -5.39 -17.76
N THR A 64 9.88 -4.91 -17.14
CA THR A 64 8.56 -5.50 -17.34
C THR A 64 8.03 -5.20 -18.75
N LYS A 65 7.59 -6.23 -19.46
CA LYS A 65 6.97 -6.10 -20.77
C LYS A 65 5.45 -5.94 -20.69
N LYS A 66 4.87 -6.12 -19.51
CA LYS A 66 3.42 -6.01 -19.29
C LYS A 66 3.01 -4.55 -19.14
N PRO A 67 1.89 -4.13 -19.75
CA PRO A 67 1.33 -2.80 -19.54
C PRO A 67 1.00 -2.56 -18.07
N LEU A 68 1.25 -1.35 -17.57
CA LEU A 68 0.92 -0.98 -16.18
C LEU A 68 -0.59 -0.99 -15.93
N GLU A 69 -1.38 -0.76 -16.96
CA GLU A 69 -2.85 -0.74 -16.93
C GLU A 69 -3.43 -2.05 -16.39
N LEU A 70 -2.73 -3.18 -16.55
CA LEU A 70 -3.12 -4.45 -15.97
C LEU A 70 -3.23 -4.41 -14.44
N LEU A 71 -2.56 -3.46 -13.77
CA LEU A 71 -2.71 -3.26 -12.32
C LEU A 71 -4.12 -2.83 -11.95
N LEU A 72 -4.82 -2.08 -12.82
CA LEU A 72 -6.19 -1.61 -12.56
C LEU A 72 -7.21 -2.74 -12.50
N GLU A 73 -6.93 -3.84 -13.21
CA GLU A 73 -7.82 -5.00 -13.30
C GLU A 73 -7.33 -6.19 -12.46
N SER A 74 -6.13 -6.08 -11.86
CA SER A 74 -5.55 -7.18 -11.09
C SER A 74 -6.11 -7.22 -9.68
N PRO A 75 -6.62 -8.37 -9.23
CA PRO A 75 -7.07 -8.55 -7.84
C PRO A 75 -5.88 -8.65 -6.88
N ALA A 76 -6.15 -8.48 -5.58
CA ALA A 76 -5.19 -8.58 -4.48
C ALA A 76 -4.01 -7.60 -4.61
N GLY A 77 -2.88 -7.87 -3.96
CA GLY A 77 -1.66 -7.08 -4.04
C GLY A 77 -0.69 -7.68 -5.07
N MET A 78 -0.55 -7.05 -6.23
CA MET A 78 0.26 -7.57 -7.33
C MET A 78 1.73 -7.78 -6.96
N PHE A 79 2.26 -6.93 -6.10
CA PHE A 79 3.66 -7.03 -5.64
C PHE A 79 3.82 -7.85 -4.36
N GLY A 80 2.74 -8.46 -3.86
CA GLY A 80 2.71 -9.05 -2.54
C GLY A 80 2.70 -8.00 -1.42
N SER A 81 2.50 -8.45 -0.20
CA SER A 81 2.40 -7.59 0.98
C SER A 81 3.05 -8.28 2.18
N CYS A 82 3.41 -7.52 3.19
CA CYS A 82 3.87 -8.06 4.47
C CYS A 82 3.27 -7.31 5.65
N ARG A 83 3.30 -7.95 6.81
CA ARG A 83 3.08 -7.32 8.11
C ARG A 83 4.41 -7.36 8.86
N TYR A 84 5.24 -6.35 8.62
CA TYR A 84 6.55 -6.24 9.23
C TYR A 84 6.65 -4.92 9.99
N LYS A 85 6.90 -5.00 11.29
CA LYS A 85 7.06 -3.82 12.14
C LYS A 85 8.55 -3.53 12.26
N LEU A 86 8.95 -2.34 11.81
CA LEU A 86 10.34 -1.91 11.96
C LEU A 86 10.72 -1.80 13.44
N PRO A 87 11.95 -2.15 13.82
CA PRO A 87 12.47 -1.88 15.15
C PRO A 87 12.47 -0.39 15.47
N GLY A 88 12.75 -0.04 16.71
CA GLY A 88 12.96 1.36 17.10
C GLY A 88 14.19 1.98 16.43
N LEU A 89 14.30 3.29 16.46
CA LEU A 89 15.40 4.03 15.83
C LEU A 89 16.75 3.78 16.50
N GLU A 90 16.75 3.18 17.68
CA GLU A 90 17.93 2.74 18.44
C GLU A 90 18.64 1.54 17.83
N ASP A 91 17.96 0.75 16.98
CA ASP A 91 18.56 -0.37 16.25
C ASP A 91 19.32 0.14 15.01
N GLU A 92 20.46 0.76 15.26
CA GLU A 92 21.28 1.32 14.20
C GLU A 92 21.72 0.30 13.15
N ASP A 93 21.99 -0.94 13.54
CA ASP A 93 22.51 -1.96 12.63
C ASP A 93 21.43 -2.39 11.63
N PHE A 94 20.19 -2.48 12.07
CA PHE A 94 19.07 -2.68 11.17
C PHE A 94 18.97 -1.54 10.12
N TYR A 95 19.02 -0.30 10.58
CA TYR A 95 18.89 0.85 9.66
C TYR A 95 20.09 1.02 8.74
N LYS A 96 21.31 0.73 9.20
CA LYS A 96 22.50 0.66 8.34
C LYS A 96 22.31 -0.34 7.21
N SER A 97 21.80 -1.53 7.53
CA SER A 97 21.49 -2.56 6.53
C SER A 97 20.40 -2.10 5.54
N LEU A 98 19.32 -1.49 6.04
CA LEU A 98 18.24 -0.96 5.22
C LEU A 98 18.76 0.12 4.24
N PHE A 99 19.55 1.09 4.74
CA PHE A 99 20.09 2.16 3.90
C PHE A 99 21.13 1.66 2.91
N ALA A 100 21.91 0.64 3.26
CA ALA A 100 22.81 0.01 2.31
C ALA A 100 22.06 -0.58 1.10
N GLN A 101 20.86 -1.15 1.31
CA GLN A 101 20.01 -1.60 0.21
C GLN A 101 19.45 -0.43 -0.61
N LEU A 102 18.98 0.63 0.04
CA LEU A 102 18.49 1.82 -0.66
C LEU A 102 19.59 2.49 -1.49
N GLU A 103 20.79 2.59 -0.95
CA GLU A 103 21.97 3.14 -1.64
C GLU A 103 22.38 2.29 -2.84
N LYS A 104 22.41 0.96 -2.70
CA LYS A 104 22.70 0.02 -3.79
C LYS A 104 21.83 0.25 -5.02
N TYR A 105 20.57 0.61 -4.81
CA TYR A 105 19.60 0.93 -5.88
C TYR A 105 19.46 2.41 -6.17
N GLU A 106 20.27 3.27 -5.54
CA GLU A 106 20.23 4.73 -5.67
C GLU A 106 18.82 5.32 -5.42
N ILE A 107 18.09 4.76 -4.44
CA ILE A 107 16.72 5.16 -4.13
C ILE A 107 16.72 6.53 -3.47
N LYS A 108 15.97 7.47 -4.05
CA LYS A 108 15.69 8.78 -3.46
C LYS A 108 14.23 8.94 -3.06
N TYR A 109 13.33 8.25 -3.74
CA TYR A 109 11.88 8.30 -3.47
C TYR A 109 11.40 6.95 -2.97
N PHE A 110 10.88 6.93 -1.76
CA PHE A 110 10.40 5.72 -1.08
C PHE A 110 8.88 5.82 -0.93
N PHE A 111 8.13 5.10 -1.76
CA PHE A 111 6.67 5.03 -1.70
C PHE A 111 6.24 3.76 -0.98
N TYR A 112 5.55 3.92 0.14
CA TYR A 112 5.09 2.80 0.95
C TYR A 112 3.58 2.82 1.10
N ASN A 113 2.89 1.87 0.44
CA ASN A 113 1.44 1.84 0.32
C ASN A 113 0.84 0.92 1.39
N GLY A 114 0.08 1.50 2.31
CA GLY A 114 -0.53 0.74 3.39
C GLY A 114 -1.37 1.56 4.36
N GLY A 115 -1.69 0.96 5.50
CA GLY A 115 -2.49 1.57 6.58
C GLY A 115 -1.62 2.28 7.63
N ASN A 116 -2.12 2.36 8.87
CA ASN A 116 -1.46 3.06 9.98
C ASN A 116 -0.04 2.54 10.27
N ASP A 117 0.16 1.21 10.35
CA ASP A 117 1.49 0.64 10.58
C ASP A 117 2.47 0.95 9.43
N SER A 118 1.95 1.09 8.22
CA SER A 118 2.77 1.45 7.06
C SER A 118 3.15 2.93 7.07
N ALA A 119 2.28 3.79 7.58
CA ALA A 119 2.59 5.20 7.81
C ALA A 119 3.66 5.35 8.91
N ASP A 120 3.60 4.57 10.00
CA ASP A 120 4.65 4.51 11.03
C ASP A 120 5.99 4.02 10.43
N THR A 121 5.96 2.99 9.60
CA THR A 121 7.15 2.53 8.87
C THR A 121 7.76 3.66 8.03
N CYS A 122 6.94 4.36 7.26
CA CYS A 122 7.37 5.47 6.41
C CYS A 122 7.98 6.62 7.25
N LEU A 123 7.37 6.93 8.41
CA LEU A 123 7.87 7.93 9.35
C LEU A 123 9.23 7.54 9.91
N LYS A 124 9.39 6.29 10.39
CA LYS A 124 10.67 5.76 10.91
C LYS A 124 11.76 5.79 9.86
N VAL A 125 11.48 5.36 8.64
CA VAL A 125 12.44 5.41 7.52
C VAL A 125 12.85 6.86 7.22
N SER A 126 11.91 7.81 7.24
CA SER A 126 12.20 9.23 7.03
C SER A 126 13.07 9.82 8.14
N GLN A 127 12.80 9.47 9.41
CA GLN A 127 13.58 9.92 10.57
C GLN A 127 14.99 9.32 10.55
N ALA A 128 15.09 8.01 10.31
CA ALA A 128 16.37 7.34 10.19
C ALA A 128 17.21 7.91 9.03
N ALA A 129 16.60 8.21 7.89
CA ALA A 129 17.30 8.85 6.76
C ALA A 129 17.98 10.16 7.17
N LYS A 130 17.30 11.00 7.96
CA LYS A 130 17.89 12.23 8.51
C LYS A 130 19.07 11.94 9.43
N ASN A 131 18.93 10.94 10.32
CA ASN A 131 19.98 10.57 11.26
C ASN A 131 21.25 10.04 10.57
N PHE A 132 21.07 9.32 9.46
CA PHE A 132 22.17 8.79 8.64
C PHE A 132 22.64 9.76 7.53
N GLY A 133 22.06 10.94 7.41
CA GLY A 133 22.39 11.91 6.36
C GLY A 133 22.07 11.43 4.94
N TYR A 134 21.11 10.50 4.82
CA TYR A 134 20.68 9.97 3.53
C TYR A 134 19.55 10.82 2.94
N ASP A 135 19.74 11.32 1.71
CA ASP A 135 18.75 12.17 1.02
C ASP A 135 17.59 11.34 0.47
N LEU A 136 16.59 11.09 1.32
CA LEU A 136 15.40 10.29 1.01
C LEU A 136 14.11 11.08 1.18
N ASN A 137 13.22 10.98 0.21
CA ASN A 137 11.84 11.41 0.31
C ASN A 137 10.94 10.18 0.54
N ALA A 138 10.51 10.00 1.77
CA ALA A 138 9.59 8.92 2.14
C ALA A 138 8.14 9.42 2.06
N ILE A 139 7.32 8.72 1.29
CA ILE A 139 5.94 9.09 0.97
C ILE A 139 5.04 7.91 1.34
N ALA A 140 4.16 8.12 2.34
CA ALA A 140 3.11 7.17 2.66
C ALA A 140 1.95 7.29 1.67
N VAL A 141 1.60 6.18 1.02
CA VAL A 141 0.45 6.08 0.12
C VAL A 141 -0.69 5.42 0.89
N PRO A 142 -1.79 6.14 1.18
CA PRO A 142 -2.83 5.64 2.06
C PRO A 142 -3.60 4.48 1.44
N LYS A 143 -3.95 3.48 2.27
CA LYS A 143 -4.84 2.38 1.96
C LYS A 143 -5.39 1.81 3.26
N THR A 144 -6.70 1.77 3.42
CA THR A 144 -7.39 0.91 4.39
C THR A 144 -8.90 0.93 4.15
N ILE A 145 -9.55 -0.20 4.42
CA ILE A 145 -11.01 -0.29 4.43
C ILE A 145 -11.59 0.24 5.74
N ASP A 146 -10.77 0.41 6.76
CA ASP A 146 -11.19 0.84 8.09
C ASP A 146 -11.52 2.33 8.15
N ASN A 147 -11.05 3.11 7.18
CA ASN A 147 -11.18 4.58 7.10
C ASN A 147 -10.69 5.30 8.36
N ASP A 148 -9.61 4.81 8.96
CA ASP A 148 -9.10 5.21 10.27
C ASP A 148 -7.76 5.95 10.22
N LEU A 149 -7.32 6.38 9.04
CA LEU A 149 -6.10 7.17 8.89
C LEU A 149 -6.35 8.63 9.29
N ALA A 150 -5.50 9.16 10.15
CA ALA A 150 -5.58 10.55 10.57
C ALA A 150 -5.47 11.51 9.37
N VAL A 151 -6.24 12.61 9.41
CA VAL A 151 -6.24 13.68 8.38
C VAL A 151 -6.58 13.16 6.97
N THR A 152 -7.34 12.07 6.90
CA THR A 152 -7.77 11.45 5.63
C THR A 152 -9.27 11.24 5.67
N ASP A 153 -10.02 11.95 4.81
CA ASP A 153 -11.49 11.89 4.78
C ASP A 153 -12.01 10.54 4.27
N ASN A 154 -11.43 10.08 3.17
CA ASN A 154 -11.79 8.81 2.53
C ASN A 154 -10.56 8.02 2.14
N CYS A 155 -10.28 6.96 2.89
CA CYS A 155 -9.16 6.07 2.57
C CYS A 155 -9.45 5.25 1.30
N PRO A 156 -8.50 5.16 0.36
CA PRO A 156 -8.63 4.26 -0.78
C PRO A 156 -8.90 2.82 -0.36
N GLY A 157 -9.99 2.24 -0.86
CA GLY A 157 -10.50 0.92 -0.50
C GLY A 157 -11.77 0.95 0.33
N PHE A 158 -12.00 1.98 1.15
CA PHE A 158 -13.17 2.10 2.02
C PHE A 158 -14.48 2.11 1.22
N GLY A 159 -14.64 3.06 0.29
CA GLY A 159 -15.90 3.21 -0.46
C GLY A 159 -16.25 1.97 -1.31
N SER A 160 -15.26 1.33 -1.93
CA SER A 160 -15.48 0.10 -2.71
C SER A 160 -15.94 -1.06 -1.83
N VAL A 161 -15.33 -1.23 -0.65
CA VAL A 161 -15.71 -2.30 0.29
C VAL A 161 -17.05 -2.02 0.94
N ALA A 162 -17.37 -0.77 1.29
CA ALA A 162 -18.68 -0.39 1.81
C ALA A 162 -19.80 -0.78 0.85
N LYS A 163 -19.65 -0.48 -0.44
CA LYS A 163 -20.58 -0.89 -1.48
C LYS A 163 -20.69 -2.41 -1.61
N TYR A 164 -19.56 -3.11 -1.58
CA TYR A 164 -19.52 -4.57 -1.66
C TYR A 164 -20.28 -5.22 -0.49
N ILE A 165 -20.03 -4.76 0.75
CA ILE A 165 -20.69 -5.27 1.95
C ILE A 165 -22.20 -5.02 1.89
N ALA A 166 -22.63 -3.82 1.51
CA ALA A 166 -24.05 -3.50 1.37
C ALA A 166 -24.74 -4.40 0.35
N THR A 167 -24.10 -4.65 -0.79
CA THR A 167 -24.61 -5.54 -1.84
C THR A 167 -24.69 -6.99 -1.33
N SER A 168 -23.62 -7.51 -0.73
CA SER A 168 -23.57 -8.88 -0.21
C SER A 168 -24.59 -9.13 0.92
N ALA A 169 -24.75 -8.15 1.81
CA ALA A 169 -25.77 -8.22 2.87
C ALA A 169 -27.19 -8.26 2.28
N LYS A 170 -27.48 -7.46 1.26
CA LYS A 170 -28.76 -7.48 0.55
C LYS A 170 -29.01 -8.81 -0.13
N GLU A 171 -28.03 -9.36 -0.86
CA GLU A 171 -28.14 -10.67 -1.52
C GLU A 171 -28.42 -11.77 -0.52
N ALA A 172 -27.64 -11.84 0.59
CA ALA A 172 -27.84 -12.80 1.66
C ALA A 172 -29.23 -12.67 2.32
N SER A 173 -29.74 -11.45 2.49
CA SER A 173 -31.07 -11.22 3.06
C SER A 173 -32.20 -11.74 2.14
N LEU A 174 -32.04 -11.59 0.83
CA LEU A 174 -33.00 -12.12 -0.15
C LEU A 174 -32.97 -13.65 -0.20
N ASP A 175 -31.78 -14.23 -0.08
CA ASP A 175 -31.61 -15.69 -0.02
C ASP A 175 -32.31 -16.28 1.22
N ILE A 176 -32.06 -15.72 2.40
CA ILE A 176 -32.75 -16.11 3.62
C ILE A 176 -34.28 -15.94 3.47
N LYS A 177 -34.73 -14.81 2.96
CA LYS A 177 -36.16 -14.56 2.77
C LYS A 177 -36.83 -15.63 1.89
N SER A 178 -36.10 -16.17 0.93
CA SER A 178 -36.62 -17.23 0.04
C SER A 178 -36.86 -18.57 0.75
N MET A 179 -36.07 -18.88 1.80
CA MET A 179 -36.09 -20.19 2.47
C MET A 179 -36.52 -20.15 3.96
N CYS A 180 -36.71 -18.99 4.56
CA CYS A 180 -36.88 -18.84 6.01
C CYS A 180 -38.15 -19.47 6.59
N LYS A 181 -39.13 -19.85 5.74
CA LYS A 181 -40.37 -20.51 6.19
C LYS A 181 -40.10 -21.89 6.79
N THR A 182 -39.17 -22.65 6.25
CA THR A 182 -38.93 -24.04 6.62
C THR A 182 -37.47 -24.36 6.94
N SER A 183 -36.53 -23.47 6.62
CA SER A 183 -35.11 -23.72 6.73
C SER A 183 -34.37 -22.56 7.42
N THR A 184 -33.28 -22.04 6.82
CA THR A 184 -32.38 -21.03 7.37
C THR A 184 -33.09 -19.70 7.66
N LYS A 185 -32.95 -19.20 8.89
CA LYS A 185 -33.61 -17.98 9.36
C LYS A 185 -32.63 -16.87 9.73
N VAL A 186 -31.36 -17.19 9.86
CA VAL A 186 -30.32 -16.27 10.31
C VAL A 186 -29.12 -16.37 9.40
N PHE A 187 -28.58 -15.22 9.05
CA PHE A 187 -27.29 -15.04 8.40
C PHE A 187 -26.44 -14.10 9.24
N ILE A 188 -25.19 -14.45 9.44
CA ILE A 188 -24.24 -13.62 10.18
C ILE A 188 -23.12 -13.24 9.22
N LEU A 189 -22.95 -11.93 9.00
CA LEU A 189 -21.85 -11.37 8.25
C LEU A 189 -20.88 -10.70 9.21
N GLU A 190 -19.70 -11.28 9.38
CA GLU A 190 -18.61 -10.63 10.10
C GLU A 190 -17.86 -9.69 9.18
N VAL A 191 -17.73 -8.44 9.59
CA VAL A 191 -17.00 -7.40 8.86
C VAL A 191 -15.82 -6.95 9.69
N MET A 192 -14.65 -6.91 9.06
CA MET A 192 -13.38 -6.56 9.68
C MET A 192 -13.34 -5.10 10.14
N GLY A 193 -12.63 -4.84 11.26
CA GLY A 193 -12.28 -3.51 11.73
C GLY A 193 -12.75 -3.17 13.14
N ARG A 194 -11.82 -2.91 14.07
CA ARG A 194 -12.10 -2.58 15.48
C ARG A 194 -12.75 -1.22 15.66
N HIS A 195 -12.29 -0.22 14.91
CA HIS A 195 -12.76 1.16 14.92
C HIS A 195 -13.18 1.62 13.53
N ALA A 196 -13.40 0.65 12.62
CA ALA A 196 -13.76 0.89 11.25
C ALA A 196 -15.17 1.44 11.14
N GLU A 197 -15.37 2.39 10.24
CA GLU A 197 -16.70 2.87 9.88
C GLU A 197 -17.50 1.84 9.10
N ILE A 198 -16.83 0.91 8.43
CA ILE A 198 -17.44 -0.03 7.49
C ILE A 198 -18.47 -0.99 8.11
N GLY A 199 -18.33 -1.28 9.40
CA GLY A 199 -19.28 -2.11 10.16
C GLY A 199 -20.38 -1.34 10.86
N ARG A 200 -20.39 -0.02 10.79
CA ARG A 200 -21.43 0.85 11.36
C ARG A 200 -22.61 1.03 10.41
N ALA A 201 -23.18 -0.07 9.95
CA ALA A 201 -24.51 0.01 9.39
C ALA A 201 -25.48 0.19 10.56
N HIS A 202 -26.05 1.37 10.74
CA HIS A 202 -27.19 1.55 11.61
C HIS A 202 -28.37 0.78 11.01
N VAL A 203 -28.80 -0.24 11.72
CA VAL A 203 -30.06 -0.95 11.48
C VAL A 203 -31.18 -0.11 12.06
#